data_9da3bd7280edd21595c72bcb0224455d
#
_entry.id   9da3bd7280edd21595c72bcb0224455d
#
_cell.length_a   1.000
_cell.length_b   1.000
_cell.length_c   1.000
_cell.angle_alpha   90.00
_cell.angle_beta   90.00
_cell.angle_gamma   90.00
#
_symmetry.space_group_name_H-M   'P 1'
#
loop_
_entity.id
_entity.type
_entity.pdbx_description
1 polymer ?
#
loop_
_entity_poly.entity_id
_entity_poly.type
_entity_poly.pdbx_seq_one_letter_code
_entity_poly.pdbx_strand_id
1 'polypeptide(L)'
;MPTFELLIKGGHVIDAANGVDGIMDVGISGRLVGAVESDIPSSQGRRVIDATGKYVMPGLVDLHAHCTGMDGSFFPDEMCLPYGVTTMVDCGGSGWRTFDDFNLNVVRKSAVRVFALLNIVGQGMEGDVEQNVEDMDAEFTAAKIRQRSDVLVGVKVAHFQGMGWESIDRGVEAARLSGTFCLVDQQAKPSRPFSEMLERLRPGDGTTHCYGYDKPIIGNDGKVKSHYIEARKRGIKFDVGHGGASFSFAMAQPALEQGFPPDTISTDMHRSSLLTSRATMTEVMSKFLAMGMPMAEVVARSTWEPAKWIGHTELGTLTPGAPADITVLEFQDRPAGLSDSGDSGPRILRAEGRLINQMTLRDGVVKFDYDGMAKDDISERPTTDLNLP
;
A
#
# COMPACT_ATOMS: atom_id res chain seq x y z
N MET A 1 15.07 -4.78 -35.28
CA MET A 1 14.50 -3.62 -34.56
C MET A 1 14.40 -4.01 -33.09
N PRO A 2 14.56 -3.09 -32.14
CA PRO A 2 14.38 -3.40 -30.73
C PRO A 2 12.99 -3.97 -30.45
N THR A 3 12.90 -4.99 -29.60
CA THR A 3 11.65 -5.67 -29.20
C THR A 3 10.95 -4.90 -28.07
N PHE A 4 11.76 -4.24 -27.22
CA PHE A 4 11.30 -3.52 -26.03
C PHE A 4 11.61 -2.04 -26.13
N GLU A 5 10.67 -1.18 -25.75
CA GLU A 5 10.90 0.27 -25.63
C GLU A 5 11.87 0.58 -24.49
N LEU A 6 11.79 -0.20 -23.42
CA LEU A 6 12.66 -0.12 -22.26
C LEU A 6 13.09 -1.52 -21.83
N LEU A 7 14.36 -1.66 -21.46
CA LEU A 7 14.94 -2.90 -20.93
C LEU A 7 15.69 -2.58 -19.65
N ILE A 8 15.23 -3.11 -18.53
CA ILE A 8 15.87 -3.01 -17.22
C ILE A 8 16.75 -4.26 -17.05
N LYS A 9 18.05 -4.09 -16.91
CA LYS A 9 19.04 -5.18 -16.90
C LYS A 9 19.72 -5.37 -15.56
N GLY A 10 20.00 -6.65 -15.25
CA GLY A 10 20.92 -7.04 -14.17
C GLY A 10 20.42 -6.74 -12.76
N GLY A 11 19.15 -6.40 -12.59
CA GLY A 11 18.55 -6.17 -11.28
C GLY A 11 18.23 -7.47 -10.55
N HIS A 12 18.18 -7.43 -9.23
CA HIS A 12 17.64 -8.51 -8.43
C HIS A 12 16.10 -8.40 -8.46
N VAL A 13 15.47 -9.20 -9.32
CA VAL A 13 14.02 -9.21 -9.50
C VAL A 13 13.36 -10.01 -8.39
N ILE A 14 12.35 -9.41 -7.74
CA ILE A 14 11.51 -10.09 -6.76
C ILE A 14 10.04 -9.93 -7.21
N ASP A 15 9.43 -11.05 -7.60
CA ASP A 15 8.01 -11.12 -7.98
C ASP A 15 7.35 -12.33 -7.30
N ALA A 16 6.66 -12.07 -6.22
CA ALA A 16 6.01 -13.09 -5.40
C ALA A 16 4.89 -13.84 -6.16
N ALA A 17 4.21 -13.17 -7.09
CA ALA A 17 3.16 -13.78 -7.90
C ALA A 17 3.68 -14.92 -8.78
N ASN A 18 4.92 -14.78 -9.28
CA ASN A 18 5.56 -15.73 -10.19
C ASN A 18 6.67 -16.57 -9.50
N GLY A 19 6.89 -16.37 -8.20
CA GLY A 19 7.97 -17.07 -7.48
C GLY A 19 9.37 -16.71 -7.95
N VAL A 20 9.57 -15.50 -8.48
CA VAL A 20 10.87 -15.02 -8.95
C VAL A 20 11.59 -14.33 -7.79
N ASP A 21 12.84 -14.73 -7.54
CA ASP A 21 13.76 -14.09 -6.59
C ASP A 21 15.19 -14.33 -7.07
N GLY A 22 15.72 -13.41 -7.87
CA GLY A 22 17.06 -13.56 -8.47
C GLY A 22 17.42 -12.50 -9.51
N ILE A 23 18.63 -12.58 -10.02
CA ILE A 23 19.12 -11.66 -11.06
C ILE A 23 18.42 -11.95 -12.38
N MET A 24 17.66 -11.00 -12.87
CA MET A 24 16.86 -11.08 -14.09
C MET A 24 16.85 -9.73 -14.83
N ASP A 25 16.43 -9.78 -16.09
CA ASP A 25 16.15 -8.63 -16.93
C ASP A 25 14.64 -8.49 -17.13
N VAL A 26 14.14 -7.26 -17.22
CA VAL A 26 12.73 -6.96 -17.46
C VAL A 26 12.59 -6.13 -18.72
N GLY A 27 11.95 -6.70 -19.75
CA GLY A 27 11.63 -6.01 -20.99
C GLY A 27 10.22 -5.41 -20.95
N ILE A 28 10.10 -4.15 -21.34
CA ILE A 28 8.83 -3.41 -21.36
C ILE A 28 8.45 -3.12 -22.81
N SER A 29 7.20 -3.48 -23.19
CA SER A 29 6.63 -3.24 -24.51
C SER A 29 5.39 -2.36 -24.39
N GLY A 30 5.53 -1.10 -24.76
CA GLY A 30 4.47 -0.10 -24.57
C GLY A 30 4.10 0.07 -23.09
N ARG A 31 2.87 -0.32 -22.75
CA ARG A 31 2.34 -0.20 -21.37
C ARG A 31 2.46 -1.49 -20.55
N LEU A 32 3.01 -2.55 -21.15
CA LEU A 32 2.96 -3.89 -20.58
C LEU A 32 4.36 -4.45 -20.33
N VAL A 33 4.46 -5.34 -19.35
CA VAL A 33 5.61 -6.22 -19.21
C VAL A 33 5.66 -7.13 -20.42
N GLY A 34 6.78 -7.12 -21.12
CA GLY A 34 7.00 -7.94 -22.31
C GLY A 34 7.67 -9.27 -22.00
N ALA A 35 8.69 -9.24 -21.13
CA ALA A 35 9.42 -10.43 -20.71
C ALA A 35 10.12 -10.21 -19.36
N VAL A 36 10.33 -11.31 -18.61
CA VAL A 36 11.22 -11.39 -17.45
C VAL A 36 12.11 -12.61 -17.64
N GLU A 37 13.39 -12.41 -17.92
CA GLU A 37 14.32 -13.48 -18.31
C GLU A 37 15.69 -13.24 -17.68
N SER A 38 16.52 -14.29 -17.56
CA SER A 38 17.84 -14.20 -16.95
C SER A 38 18.86 -13.41 -17.79
N ASP A 39 18.68 -13.34 -19.09
CA ASP A 39 19.53 -12.56 -19.99
C ASP A 39 18.76 -12.21 -21.28
N ILE A 40 18.40 -10.93 -21.39
CA ILE A 40 17.83 -10.35 -22.60
C ILE A 40 18.94 -9.54 -23.29
N PRO A 41 19.30 -9.84 -24.54
CA PRO A 41 20.33 -9.07 -25.25
C PRO A 41 20.03 -7.57 -25.26
N SER A 42 20.99 -6.72 -24.92
CA SER A 42 20.80 -5.24 -24.86
C SER A 42 20.32 -4.67 -26.20
N SER A 43 20.65 -5.34 -27.33
CA SER A 43 20.18 -4.95 -28.67
C SER A 43 18.66 -5.06 -28.86
N GLN A 44 17.95 -5.77 -27.95
CA GLN A 44 16.51 -5.86 -27.96
C GLN A 44 15.83 -4.68 -27.23
N GLY A 45 16.54 -3.90 -26.45
CA GLY A 45 16.02 -2.67 -25.81
C GLY A 45 16.30 -1.43 -26.67
N ARG A 46 15.28 -0.61 -26.90
CA ARG A 46 15.49 0.72 -27.48
C ARG A 46 16.24 1.63 -26.51
N ARG A 47 15.92 1.55 -25.22
CA ARG A 47 16.64 2.14 -24.11
C ARG A 47 16.95 1.02 -23.12
N VAL A 48 18.16 0.99 -22.63
CA VAL A 48 18.63 0.02 -21.63
C VAL A 48 18.95 0.76 -20.34
N ILE A 49 18.43 0.27 -19.23
CA ILE A 49 18.68 0.78 -17.89
C ILE A 49 19.44 -0.28 -17.11
N ASP A 50 20.60 0.08 -16.57
CA ASP A 50 21.39 -0.77 -15.68
C ASP A 50 20.81 -0.70 -14.26
N ALA A 51 20.28 -1.83 -13.77
CA ALA A 51 19.77 -2.01 -12.41
C ALA A 51 20.68 -2.89 -11.54
N THR A 52 21.94 -3.07 -11.96
CA THR A 52 22.93 -3.86 -11.19
C THR A 52 23.01 -3.35 -9.75
N GLY A 53 22.93 -4.29 -8.79
CA GLY A 53 22.95 -3.97 -7.37
C GLY A 53 21.64 -3.38 -6.80
N LYS A 54 20.58 -3.29 -7.60
CA LYS A 54 19.27 -2.79 -7.19
C LYS A 54 18.23 -3.91 -7.19
N TYR A 55 17.17 -3.72 -6.43
CA TYR A 55 16.00 -4.59 -6.44
C TYR A 55 14.98 -4.06 -7.46
N VAL A 56 14.45 -4.95 -8.30
CA VAL A 56 13.41 -4.65 -9.27
C VAL A 56 12.19 -5.48 -8.91
N MET A 57 11.04 -4.83 -8.76
CA MET A 57 9.81 -5.50 -8.32
C MET A 57 8.59 -4.88 -9.00
N PRO A 58 7.42 -5.55 -8.94
CA PRO A 58 6.16 -4.91 -9.33
C PRO A 58 5.99 -3.59 -8.60
N GLY A 59 5.30 -2.65 -9.22
CA GLY A 59 4.95 -1.39 -8.58
C GLY A 59 4.26 -1.61 -7.23
N LEU A 60 4.69 -0.87 -6.21
CA LEU A 60 4.16 -1.02 -4.86
C LEU A 60 2.68 -0.65 -4.82
N VAL A 61 1.91 -1.40 -4.02
CA VAL A 61 0.48 -1.21 -3.79
C VAL A 61 0.27 -0.81 -2.33
N ASP A 62 -0.08 0.45 -2.10
CA ASP A 62 -0.41 0.94 -0.76
C ASP A 62 -1.91 0.79 -0.50
N LEU A 63 -2.28 -0.20 0.30
CA LEU A 63 -3.68 -0.51 0.60
C LEU A 63 -4.36 0.53 1.48
N HIS A 64 -3.60 1.38 2.17
CA HIS A 64 -4.13 2.30 3.16
C HIS A 64 -3.38 3.63 3.14
N ALA A 65 -4.00 4.64 2.54
CA ALA A 65 -3.52 6.02 2.56
C ALA A 65 -4.71 6.99 2.40
N HIS A 66 -4.49 8.29 2.59
CA HIS A 66 -5.55 9.29 2.58
C HIS A 66 -5.22 10.45 1.63
N CYS A 67 -5.95 10.52 0.52
CA CYS A 67 -5.83 11.58 -0.47
C CYS A 67 -7.10 12.45 -0.60
N THR A 68 -8.10 12.20 0.23
CA THR A 68 -9.31 13.02 0.35
C THR A 68 -9.96 12.85 1.72
N GLY A 69 -10.90 13.71 2.07
CA GLY A 69 -11.84 13.53 3.19
C GLY A 69 -11.28 13.83 4.58
N MET A 70 -10.04 14.27 4.73
CA MET A 70 -9.48 14.63 6.04
C MET A 70 -8.44 15.74 5.95
N ASP A 71 -8.25 16.46 7.04
CA ASP A 71 -7.18 17.42 7.19
C ASP A 71 -5.81 16.75 7.02
N GLY A 72 -5.02 17.27 6.07
CA GLY A 72 -3.71 16.71 5.77
C GLY A 72 -3.74 15.60 4.71
N SER A 73 -4.83 15.41 4.00
CA SER A 73 -4.85 14.67 2.73
C SER A 73 -3.86 15.27 1.74
N PHE A 74 -3.31 14.44 0.87
CA PHE A 74 -2.30 14.85 -0.12
C PHE A 74 -2.72 14.43 -1.52
N PHE A 75 -2.12 15.04 -2.56
CA PHE A 75 -2.33 14.58 -3.91
C PHE A 75 -1.46 13.32 -4.17
N PRO A 76 -2.01 12.23 -4.77
CA PRO A 76 -1.32 10.93 -4.84
C PRO A 76 0.06 10.96 -5.48
N ASP A 77 0.22 11.69 -6.58
CA ASP A 77 1.43 11.62 -7.40
C ASP A 77 2.70 12.05 -6.65
N GLU A 78 2.57 13.07 -5.79
CA GLU A 78 3.69 13.64 -5.03
C GLU A 78 4.14 12.73 -3.89
N MET A 79 3.24 11.93 -3.35
CA MET A 79 3.49 11.13 -2.16
C MET A 79 3.59 9.64 -2.43
N CYS A 80 3.24 9.19 -3.63
CA CYS A 80 3.30 7.79 -4.03
C CYS A 80 4.49 7.50 -4.94
N LEU A 81 4.58 8.21 -6.07
CA LEU A 81 5.60 7.93 -7.09
C LEU A 81 7.05 8.05 -6.58
N PRO A 82 7.42 9.06 -5.75
CA PRO A 82 8.77 9.15 -5.18
C PRO A 82 9.13 8.00 -4.21
N TYR A 83 8.14 7.24 -3.77
CA TYR A 83 8.34 6.12 -2.83
C TYR A 83 7.98 4.75 -3.44
N GLY A 84 7.92 4.67 -4.79
CA GLY A 84 7.73 3.41 -5.50
C GLY A 84 6.28 2.95 -5.61
N VAL A 85 5.32 3.69 -5.08
CA VAL A 85 3.90 3.33 -5.10
C VAL A 85 3.30 3.70 -6.46
N THR A 86 2.82 2.71 -7.19
CA THR A 86 2.14 2.88 -8.48
C THR A 86 0.63 2.77 -8.35
N THR A 87 0.18 2.13 -7.29
CA THR A 87 -1.24 1.94 -6.96
C THR A 87 -1.48 2.23 -5.49
N MET A 88 -2.45 3.08 -5.19
CA MET A 88 -2.88 3.34 -3.82
C MET A 88 -4.37 3.13 -3.65
N VAL A 89 -4.80 2.87 -2.43
CA VAL A 89 -6.21 2.81 -2.04
C VAL A 89 -6.49 3.94 -1.05
N ASP A 90 -7.36 4.87 -1.43
CA ASP A 90 -7.90 5.85 -0.49
C ASP A 90 -8.80 5.15 0.52
N CYS A 91 -8.49 5.28 1.78
CA CYS A 91 -9.10 4.46 2.81
C CYS A 91 -10.28 5.14 3.49
N GLY A 92 -11.35 5.39 2.73
CA GLY A 92 -12.62 5.89 3.25
C GLY A 92 -12.70 7.40 3.38
N GLY A 93 -11.84 8.15 2.69
CA GLY A 93 -11.94 9.61 2.64
C GLY A 93 -13.28 10.08 2.08
N SER A 94 -13.83 9.35 1.09
CA SER A 94 -15.17 9.62 0.53
C SER A 94 -16.20 8.57 0.94
N GLY A 95 -17.46 9.01 1.05
CA GLY A 95 -18.63 8.16 1.15
C GLY A 95 -19.50 8.21 -0.11
N TRP A 96 -20.65 7.52 -0.12
CA TRP A 96 -21.50 7.43 -1.31
C TRP A 96 -22.03 8.78 -1.80
N ARG A 97 -22.07 9.82 -0.96
CA ARG A 97 -22.47 11.19 -1.33
C ARG A 97 -21.34 12.00 -1.98
N THR A 98 -20.10 11.78 -1.58
CA THR A 98 -18.95 12.62 -1.93
C THR A 98 -18.01 11.97 -2.93
N PHE A 99 -18.20 10.68 -3.25
CA PHE A 99 -17.32 9.93 -4.13
C PHE A 99 -17.18 10.54 -5.53
N ASP A 100 -18.26 11.08 -6.11
CA ASP A 100 -18.20 11.58 -7.48
C ASP A 100 -17.27 12.81 -7.60
N ASP A 101 -17.23 13.67 -6.57
CA ASP A 101 -16.31 14.80 -6.48
C ASP A 101 -14.86 14.32 -6.29
N PHE A 102 -14.64 13.34 -5.43
CA PHE A 102 -13.34 12.70 -5.25
C PHE A 102 -12.84 12.09 -6.57
N ASN A 103 -13.68 11.32 -7.24
CA ASN A 103 -13.33 10.71 -8.52
C ASN A 103 -12.96 11.77 -9.58
N LEU A 104 -13.70 12.86 -9.67
CA LEU A 104 -13.45 13.93 -10.66
C LEU A 104 -12.16 14.70 -10.34
N ASN A 105 -11.92 15.00 -9.08
CA ASN A 105 -10.88 15.95 -8.67
C ASN A 105 -9.55 15.29 -8.31
N VAL A 106 -9.54 14.03 -7.92
CA VAL A 106 -8.35 13.29 -7.53
C VAL A 106 -8.10 12.09 -8.44
N VAL A 107 -9.01 11.10 -8.46
CA VAL A 107 -8.77 9.82 -9.16
C VAL A 107 -8.43 10.04 -10.64
N ARG A 108 -9.25 10.80 -11.36
CA ARG A 108 -9.06 11.05 -12.81
C ARG A 108 -7.87 11.93 -13.16
N LYS A 109 -7.31 12.64 -12.20
CA LYS A 109 -6.17 13.56 -12.42
C LYS A 109 -4.84 12.93 -12.03
N SER A 110 -4.85 11.85 -11.28
CA SER A 110 -3.65 11.21 -10.77
C SER A 110 -2.95 10.37 -11.83
N ALA A 111 -1.63 10.43 -11.88
CA ALA A 111 -0.79 9.51 -12.63
C ALA A 111 -0.65 8.16 -11.89
N VAL A 112 -0.76 8.17 -10.57
CA VAL A 112 -0.91 6.98 -9.73
C VAL A 112 -2.27 6.32 -10.00
N ARG A 113 -2.34 5.00 -9.99
CA ARG A 113 -3.64 4.29 -9.98
C ARG A 113 -4.26 4.43 -8.61
N VAL A 114 -5.42 5.07 -8.54
CA VAL A 114 -6.15 5.29 -7.29
C VAL A 114 -7.40 4.44 -7.28
N PHE A 115 -7.46 3.53 -6.31
CA PHE A 115 -8.69 2.85 -5.88
C PHE A 115 -9.19 3.47 -4.58
N ALA A 116 -10.37 3.06 -4.12
CA ALA A 116 -10.89 3.51 -2.83
C ALA A 116 -11.72 2.44 -2.12
N LEU A 117 -11.65 2.45 -0.80
CA LEU A 117 -12.65 1.88 0.07
C LEU A 117 -13.68 2.97 0.37
N LEU A 118 -14.95 2.70 0.10
CA LEU A 118 -16.00 3.67 0.35
C LEU A 118 -16.34 3.68 1.84
N ASN A 119 -16.35 4.85 2.49
CA ASN A 119 -16.78 4.97 3.87
C ASN A 119 -18.25 4.56 4.01
N ILE A 120 -18.59 3.82 5.07
CA ILE A 120 -19.97 3.46 5.37
C ILE A 120 -20.85 4.69 5.64
N VAL A 121 -20.23 5.78 6.10
CA VAL A 121 -20.89 7.09 6.26
C VAL A 121 -20.93 7.79 4.92
N GLY A 122 -22.09 8.26 4.50
CA GLY A 122 -22.31 8.83 3.17
C GLY A 122 -21.45 10.06 2.87
N GLN A 123 -21.11 10.87 3.87
CA GLN A 123 -20.23 12.04 3.72
C GLN A 123 -18.74 11.66 3.63
N GLY A 124 -18.35 10.48 4.12
CA GLY A 124 -16.94 10.09 4.20
C GLY A 124 -16.30 10.41 5.55
N MET A 125 -15.01 10.72 5.56
CA MET A 125 -14.18 10.86 6.78
C MET A 125 -14.01 12.31 7.25
N GLU A 126 -14.82 13.23 6.85
CA GLU A 126 -14.65 14.65 7.16
C GLU A 126 -15.22 15.02 8.54
N GLY A 127 -14.33 15.21 9.53
CA GLY A 127 -14.70 15.71 10.86
C GLY A 127 -15.66 14.80 11.64
N ASP A 128 -16.65 15.39 12.28
CA ASP A 128 -17.60 14.67 13.13
C ASP A 128 -18.66 13.88 12.36
N VAL A 129 -18.69 13.95 11.04
CA VAL A 129 -19.71 13.27 10.21
C VAL A 129 -19.67 11.75 10.37
N GLU A 130 -18.53 11.17 10.70
CA GLU A 130 -18.36 9.73 10.97
C GLU A 130 -19.16 9.24 12.20
N GLN A 131 -19.71 10.14 13.00
CA GLN A 131 -20.56 9.82 14.15
C GLN A 131 -22.05 9.71 13.77
N ASN A 132 -22.41 10.08 12.53
CA ASN A 132 -23.81 10.09 12.09
C ASN A 132 -24.27 8.70 11.67
N VAL A 133 -24.88 7.98 12.60
CA VAL A 133 -25.42 6.62 12.35
C VAL A 133 -26.53 6.63 11.27
N GLU A 134 -27.30 7.70 11.14
CA GLU A 134 -28.37 7.78 10.12
C GLU A 134 -27.81 7.84 8.69
N ASP A 135 -26.57 8.32 8.52
CA ASP A 135 -25.89 8.38 7.22
C ASP A 135 -25.07 7.11 6.90
N MET A 136 -25.01 6.15 7.82
CA MET A 136 -24.39 4.84 7.59
C MET A 136 -25.36 3.92 6.86
N ASP A 137 -25.44 4.03 5.53
CA ASP A 137 -26.39 3.28 4.71
C ASP A 137 -25.71 2.18 3.91
N ALA A 138 -26.01 0.92 4.26
CA ALA A 138 -25.39 -0.25 3.63
C ALA A 138 -25.84 -0.43 2.16
N GLU A 139 -27.11 -0.12 1.84
CA GLU A 139 -27.66 -0.30 0.49
C GLU A 139 -27.11 0.77 -0.48
N PHE A 140 -27.11 2.05 -0.07
CA PHE A 140 -26.52 3.12 -0.88
C PHE A 140 -25.02 2.94 -1.07
N THR A 141 -24.30 2.56 -0.02
CA THR A 141 -22.85 2.25 -0.10
C THR A 141 -22.60 1.12 -1.08
N ALA A 142 -23.32 0.00 -0.95
CA ALA A 142 -23.19 -1.14 -1.86
C ALA A 142 -23.58 -0.81 -3.31
N ALA A 143 -24.64 -0.02 -3.50
CA ALA A 143 -25.06 0.42 -4.83
C ALA A 143 -24.00 1.28 -5.51
N LYS A 144 -23.37 2.23 -4.78
CA LYS A 144 -22.29 3.07 -5.30
C LYS A 144 -21.06 2.21 -5.66
N ILE A 145 -20.68 1.25 -4.84
CA ILE A 145 -19.57 0.33 -5.13
C ILE A 145 -19.84 -0.46 -6.41
N ARG A 146 -21.02 -1.06 -6.56
CA ARG A 146 -21.38 -1.78 -7.81
C ARG A 146 -21.39 -0.88 -9.03
N GLN A 147 -21.86 0.36 -8.88
CA GLN A 147 -21.88 1.35 -9.98
C GLN A 147 -20.46 1.75 -10.42
N ARG A 148 -19.51 1.78 -9.51
CA ARG A 148 -18.13 2.25 -9.73
C ARG A 148 -17.10 1.22 -9.32
N SER A 149 -17.34 -0.03 -9.67
CA SER A 149 -16.42 -1.15 -9.45
C SER A 149 -15.08 -1.01 -10.19
N ASP A 150 -14.98 -0.03 -11.11
CA ASP A 150 -13.74 0.38 -11.75
C ASP A 150 -12.76 1.11 -10.79
N VAL A 151 -13.26 1.64 -9.67
CA VAL A 151 -12.47 2.39 -8.68
C VAL A 151 -12.72 1.91 -7.25
N LEU A 152 -13.96 1.53 -6.92
CA LEU A 152 -14.36 1.16 -5.57
C LEU A 152 -14.17 -0.34 -5.34
N VAL A 153 -13.27 -0.69 -4.41
CA VAL A 153 -12.83 -2.08 -4.17
C VAL A 153 -13.31 -2.66 -2.83
N GLY A 154 -13.93 -1.86 -1.97
CA GLY A 154 -14.41 -2.32 -0.67
C GLY A 154 -15.05 -1.22 0.16
N VAL A 155 -15.29 -1.53 1.42
CA VAL A 155 -15.92 -0.64 2.41
C VAL A 155 -14.93 -0.30 3.52
N LYS A 156 -14.88 0.96 3.94
CA LYS A 156 -14.17 1.41 5.15
C LYS A 156 -15.17 1.68 6.27
N VAL A 157 -14.84 1.21 7.45
CA VAL A 157 -15.47 1.60 8.72
C VAL A 157 -14.40 2.20 9.60
N ALA A 158 -14.55 3.47 10.00
CA ALA A 158 -13.54 4.17 10.79
C ALA A 158 -14.15 5.03 11.90
N HIS A 159 -13.39 5.24 12.94
CA HIS A 159 -13.48 6.26 14.00
C HIS A 159 -14.84 6.44 14.73
N PHE A 160 -15.84 5.58 14.51
CA PHE A 160 -17.12 5.70 15.19
C PHE A 160 -16.98 5.58 16.71
N GLN A 161 -17.42 6.61 17.44
CA GLN A 161 -17.30 6.71 18.90
C GLN A 161 -18.49 6.18 19.67
N GLY A 162 -19.61 5.86 19.00
CA GLY A 162 -20.81 5.30 19.63
C GLY A 162 -20.56 3.99 20.38
N MET A 163 -21.51 3.59 21.20
CA MET A 163 -21.40 2.42 22.09
C MET A 163 -21.78 1.10 21.39
N GLY A 164 -22.53 1.16 20.32
CA GLY A 164 -23.06 0.01 19.61
C GLY A 164 -22.20 -0.46 18.45
N TRP A 165 -22.70 -1.41 17.68
CA TRP A 165 -22.02 -2.06 16.57
C TRP A 165 -22.49 -1.58 15.18
N GLU A 166 -23.32 -0.53 15.15
CA GLU A 166 -24.02 -0.07 13.95
C GLU A 166 -23.07 0.17 12.78
N SER A 167 -21.94 0.84 13.02
CA SER A 167 -20.95 1.14 11.98
C SER A 167 -20.35 -0.12 11.37
N ILE A 168 -19.99 -1.09 12.21
CA ILE A 168 -19.36 -2.34 11.78
C ILE A 168 -20.39 -3.23 11.10
N ASP A 169 -21.56 -3.44 11.71
CA ASP A 169 -22.59 -4.32 11.17
C ASP A 169 -23.08 -3.81 9.80
N ARG A 170 -23.27 -2.50 9.65
CA ARG A 170 -23.66 -1.88 8.37
C ARG A 170 -22.53 -1.90 7.35
N GLY A 171 -21.27 -1.71 7.77
CA GLY A 171 -20.10 -1.81 6.89
C GLY A 171 -19.91 -3.22 6.34
N VAL A 172 -20.02 -4.23 7.20
CA VAL A 172 -19.96 -5.65 6.80
C VAL A 172 -21.13 -6.01 5.88
N GLU A 173 -22.34 -5.50 6.14
CA GLU A 173 -23.51 -5.71 5.28
C GLU A 173 -23.32 -5.03 3.91
N ALA A 174 -22.82 -3.80 3.87
CA ALA A 174 -22.52 -3.11 2.61
C ALA A 174 -21.50 -3.90 1.76
N ALA A 175 -20.45 -4.41 2.39
CA ALA A 175 -19.45 -5.23 1.74
C ALA A 175 -20.04 -6.57 1.25
N ARG A 176 -20.95 -7.19 2.01
CA ARG A 176 -21.69 -8.39 1.58
C ARG A 176 -22.56 -8.10 0.36
N LEU A 177 -23.32 -7.02 0.39
CA LEU A 177 -24.22 -6.60 -0.69
C LEU A 177 -23.48 -6.22 -1.97
N SER A 178 -22.28 -5.66 -1.85
CA SER A 178 -21.46 -5.26 -3.00
C SER A 178 -20.56 -6.40 -3.54
N GLY A 179 -20.42 -7.50 -2.78
CA GLY A 179 -19.52 -8.60 -3.15
C GLY A 179 -18.05 -8.25 -2.92
N THR A 180 -17.77 -7.30 -2.01
CA THR A 180 -16.40 -6.84 -1.69
C THR A 180 -16.04 -7.17 -0.24
N PHE A 181 -14.94 -6.60 0.27
CA PHE A 181 -14.51 -6.74 1.66
C PHE A 181 -14.76 -5.46 2.47
N CYS A 182 -14.77 -5.61 3.79
CA CYS A 182 -14.81 -4.52 4.75
C CYS A 182 -13.47 -4.41 5.47
N LEU A 183 -12.87 -3.20 5.49
CA LEU A 183 -11.70 -2.88 6.31
C LEU A 183 -12.14 -2.03 7.50
N VAL A 184 -11.92 -2.56 8.71
CA VAL A 184 -12.34 -1.90 9.95
C VAL A 184 -11.15 -1.24 10.63
N ASP A 185 -11.32 0.05 10.90
CA ASP A 185 -10.41 0.88 11.67
C ASP A 185 -11.17 1.46 12.86
N GLN A 186 -11.32 0.68 13.88
CA GLN A 186 -11.97 1.12 15.11
C GLN A 186 -11.16 0.75 16.35
N GLN A 187 -11.13 1.68 17.28
CA GLN A 187 -10.53 1.47 18.59
C GLN A 187 -11.36 0.48 19.41
N ALA A 188 -10.67 -0.37 20.17
CA ALA A 188 -11.29 -1.20 21.17
C ALA A 188 -11.83 -0.33 22.32
N LYS A 189 -13.02 -0.67 22.80
CA LYS A 189 -13.67 -0.02 23.95
C LYS A 189 -14.23 -1.08 24.89
N PRO A 190 -14.45 -0.79 26.18
CA PRO A 190 -15.09 -1.75 27.07
C PRO A 190 -16.44 -2.26 26.60
N SER A 191 -17.22 -1.40 25.92
CA SER A 191 -18.51 -1.73 25.32
C SER A 191 -18.39 -2.42 23.95
N ARG A 192 -17.24 -2.39 23.34
CA ARG A 192 -16.92 -3.01 22.05
C ARG A 192 -15.52 -3.65 22.10
N PRO A 193 -15.39 -4.81 22.78
CA PRO A 193 -14.13 -5.53 22.86
C PRO A 193 -13.63 -5.91 21.45
N PHE A 194 -12.33 -5.83 21.25
CA PHE A 194 -11.73 -6.13 19.94
C PHE A 194 -11.99 -7.58 19.50
N SER A 195 -12.02 -8.52 20.45
CA SER A 195 -12.37 -9.92 20.17
C SER A 195 -13.76 -10.07 19.56
N GLU A 196 -14.77 -9.36 20.10
CA GLU A 196 -16.13 -9.40 19.58
C GLU A 196 -16.23 -8.67 18.22
N MET A 197 -15.43 -7.62 18.01
CA MET A 197 -15.31 -6.97 16.69
C MET A 197 -14.83 -7.97 15.64
N LEU A 198 -13.77 -8.73 15.94
CA LEU A 198 -13.25 -9.74 15.03
C LEU A 198 -14.27 -10.83 14.70
N GLU A 199 -15.15 -11.18 15.64
CA GLU A 199 -16.21 -12.18 15.43
C GLU A 199 -17.28 -11.72 14.44
N ARG A 200 -17.49 -10.41 14.28
CA ARG A 200 -18.43 -9.82 13.31
C ARG A 200 -17.93 -9.81 11.89
N LEU A 201 -16.60 -9.93 11.69
CA LEU A 201 -15.97 -9.92 10.38
C LEU A 201 -16.12 -11.26 9.67
N ARG A 202 -16.29 -11.22 8.35
CA ARG A 202 -16.39 -12.37 7.46
C ARG A 202 -14.99 -12.76 6.94
N PRO A 203 -14.78 -14.00 6.50
CA PRO A 203 -13.59 -14.37 5.74
C PRO A 203 -13.37 -13.39 4.56
N GLY A 204 -12.16 -12.83 4.48
CA GLY A 204 -11.80 -11.79 3.50
C GLY A 204 -11.96 -10.36 4.00
N ASP A 205 -12.78 -10.09 5.01
CA ASP A 205 -12.76 -8.80 5.71
C ASP A 205 -11.48 -8.66 6.53
N GLY A 206 -11.16 -7.44 6.95
CA GLY A 206 -9.96 -7.22 7.75
C GLY A 206 -10.04 -6.03 8.70
N THR A 207 -8.98 -5.90 9.47
CA THR A 207 -8.73 -4.74 10.32
C THR A 207 -7.36 -4.17 10.04
N THR A 208 -7.25 -2.86 10.13
CA THR A 208 -5.97 -2.15 10.01
C THR A 208 -5.36 -1.84 11.38
N HIS A 209 -4.19 -1.24 11.39
CA HIS A 209 -3.43 -0.89 12.59
C HIS A 209 -3.15 -2.10 13.50
N CYS A 210 -2.81 -3.24 12.89
CA CYS A 210 -2.69 -4.51 13.63
C CYS A 210 -1.58 -4.51 14.68
N TYR A 211 -0.66 -3.55 14.65
CA TYR A 211 0.41 -3.35 15.63
C TYR A 211 0.27 -2.06 16.45
N GLY A 212 -0.93 -1.49 16.48
CA GLY A 212 -1.25 -0.33 17.31
C GLY A 212 -1.41 -0.66 18.79
N TYR A 213 -1.29 0.34 19.65
CA TYR A 213 -1.47 0.19 21.10
C TYR A 213 -2.95 0.16 21.53
N ASP A 214 -3.83 0.72 20.76
CA ASP A 214 -5.27 0.78 21.04
C ASP A 214 -5.95 -0.60 20.98
N LYS A 215 -5.34 -1.52 20.26
CA LYS A 215 -5.75 -2.93 20.14
C LYS A 215 -4.52 -3.85 20.22
N PRO A 216 -3.86 -3.89 21.40
CA PRO A 216 -2.56 -4.55 21.52
C PRO A 216 -2.65 -6.04 21.19
N ILE A 217 -1.90 -6.46 20.18
CA ILE A 217 -1.81 -7.87 19.75
C ILE A 217 -1.06 -8.73 20.77
N ILE A 218 -0.11 -8.14 21.49
CA ILE A 218 0.66 -8.86 22.52
C ILE A 218 -0.04 -8.73 23.87
N GLY A 219 -0.23 -9.85 24.53
CA GLY A 219 -0.79 -9.91 25.87
C GLY A 219 0.23 -9.60 26.97
N ASN A 220 -0.23 -9.47 28.22
CA ASN A 220 0.64 -9.26 29.38
C ASN A 220 1.60 -10.44 29.62
N ASP A 221 1.32 -11.60 29.07
CA ASP A 221 2.16 -12.80 29.09
C ASP A 221 3.22 -12.82 27.97
N GLY A 222 3.31 -11.72 27.18
CA GLY A 222 4.23 -11.60 26.06
C GLY A 222 3.83 -12.37 24.80
N LYS A 223 2.65 -13.00 24.78
CA LYS A 223 2.20 -13.82 23.65
C LYS A 223 1.21 -13.09 22.76
N VAL A 224 1.16 -13.50 21.50
CA VAL A 224 0.07 -13.11 20.59
C VAL A 224 -1.25 -13.62 21.15
N LYS A 225 -2.20 -12.72 21.34
CA LYS A 225 -3.51 -13.04 21.93
C LYS A 225 -4.29 -14.02 21.04
N SER A 226 -4.95 -14.99 21.66
CA SER A 226 -5.65 -16.07 20.96
C SER A 226 -6.70 -15.61 19.94
N HIS A 227 -7.45 -14.54 20.24
CA HIS A 227 -8.47 -14.04 19.33
C HIS A 227 -7.90 -13.50 18.00
N TYR A 228 -6.64 -13.04 17.94
CA TYR A 228 -5.97 -12.71 16.67
C TYR A 228 -5.69 -13.98 15.87
N ILE A 229 -5.16 -15.02 16.54
CA ILE A 229 -4.85 -16.29 15.90
C ILE A 229 -6.12 -16.95 15.36
N GLU A 230 -7.19 -16.99 16.15
CA GLU A 230 -8.47 -17.57 15.75
C GLU A 230 -9.14 -16.78 14.61
N ALA A 231 -9.07 -15.44 14.64
CA ALA A 231 -9.56 -14.61 13.56
C ALA A 231 -8.82 -14.89 12.24
N ARG A 232 -7.49 -14.98 12.27
CA ARG A 232 -6.68 -15.33 11.09
C ARG A 232 -7.06 -16.71 10.53
N LYS A 233 -7.27 -17.71 11.38
CA LYS A 233 -7.73 -19.04 10.94
C LYS A 233 -9.10 -18.99 10.24
N ARG A 234 -9.96 -18.06 10.60
CA ARG A 234 -11.24 -17.81 9.92
C ARG A 234 -11.10 -17.02 8.62
N GLY A 235 -9.88 -16.57 8.27
CA GLY A 235 -9.62 -15.80 7.05
C GLY A 235 -9.78 -14.29 7.20
N ILE A 236 -9.77 -13.78 8.44
CA ILE A 236 -9.69 -12.32 8.69
C ILE A 236 -8.28 -11.84 8.40
N LYS A 237 -8.18 -10.72 7.70
CA LYS A 237 -6.95 -10.08 7.27
C LYS A 237 -6.48 -9.00 8.24
N PHE A 238 -5.15 -8.84 8.33
CA PHE A 238 -4.51 -7.87 9.23
C PHE A 238 -3.58 -6.96 8.43
N ASP A 239 -3.97 -5.70 8.32
CA ASP A 239 -3.20 -4.67 7.63
C ASP A 239 -2.37 -3.85 8.63
N VAL A 240 -1.19 -3.38 8.19
CA VAL A 240 -0.29 -2.57 9.03
C VAL A 240 -0.89 -1.20 9.31
N GLY A 241 -1.29 -0.46 8.26
CA GLY A 241 -1.76 0.92 8.42
C GLY A 241 -0.87 1.72 9.36
N HIS A 242 0.39 1.98 8.98
CA HIS A 242 1.41 2.48 9.90
C HIS A 242 1.00 3.76 10.66
N GLY A 243 0.46 4.75 9.95
CA GLY A 243 -0.08 5.98 10.51
C GLY A 243 0.87 6.83 11.33
N GLY A 244 0.30 7.83 11.99
CA GLY A 244 1.00 8.75 12.88
C GLY A 244 1.02 8.32 14.36
N ALA A 245 0.17 7.35 14.76
CA ALA A 245 0.05 6.85 16.13
C ALA A 245 -0.32 5.35 16.21
N SER A 246 -0.28 4.62 15.10
CA SER A 246 -0.91 3.31 14.96
C SER A 246 0.07 2.14 14.76
N PHE A 247 1.37 2.39 14.88
CA PHE A 247 2.40 1.35 14.73
C PHE A 247 3.44 1.41 15.84
N SER A 248 3.70 0.26 16.47
CA SER A 248 4.70 0.12 17.52
C SER A 248 5.62 -1.07 17.29
N PHE A 249 6.93 -0.84 17.38
CA PHE A 249 7.92 -1.91 17.41
C PHE A 249 7.70 -2.89 18.58
N ALA A 250 7.22 -2.40 19.73
CA ALA A 250 6.92 -3.24 20.88
C ALA A 250 5.76 -4.22 20.64
N MET A 251 4.88 -3.95 19.67
CA MET A 251 3.83 -4.87 19.23
C MET A 251 4.29 -5.70 18.02
N ALA A 252 4.91 -5.07 17.03
CA ALA A 252 5.27 -5.72 15.78
C ALA A 252 6.39 -6.76 15.94
N GLN A 253 7.49 -6.42 16.62
CA GLN A 253 8.64 -7.31 16.76
C GLN A 253 8.26 -8.66 17.41
N PRO A 254 7.65 -8.71 18.61
CA PRO A 254 7.30 -9.99 19.22
C PRO A 254 6.18 -10.73 18.48
N ALA A 255 5.33 -10.04 17.72
CA ALA A 255 4.33 -10.69 16.89
C ALA A 255 5.00 -11.42 15.70
N LEU A 256 5.96 -10.78 15.03
CA LEU A 256 6.75 -11.41 13.96
C LEU A 256 7.54 -12.63 14.47
N GLU A 257 8.22 -12.50 15.61
CA GLU A 257 8.97 -13.60 16.24
C GLU A 257 8.10 -14.80 16.59
N GLN A 258 6.81 -14.58 16.84
CA GLN A 258 5.83 -15.65 17.12
C GLN A 258 5.07 -16.12 15.86
N GLY A 259 5.52 -15.73 14.65
CA GLY A 259 4.92 -16.18 13.40
C GLY A 259 3.58 -15.51 13.08
N PHE A 260 3.38 -14.27 13.54
CA PHE A 260 2.20 -13.47 13.20
C PHE A 260 2.58 -12.22 12.37
N PRO A 261 3.02 -12.38 11.09
CA PRO A 261 3.26 -11.27 10.19
C PRO A 261 1.94 -10.61 9.75
N PRO A 262 1.94 -9.36 9.27
CA PRO A 262 0.74 -8.73 8.70
C PRO A 262 0.39 -9.40 7.36
N ASP A 263 -0.85 -9.27 6.91
CA ASP A 263 -1.22 -9.69 5.55
C ASP A 263 -0.73 -8.66 4.51
N THR A 264 -0.81 -7.36 4.84
CA THR A 264 -0.35 -6.26 3.98
C THR A 264 0.48 -5.26 4.77
N ILE A 265 1.47 -4.69 4.09
CA ILE A 265 2.26 -3.54 4.57
C ILE A 265 1.72 -2.31 3.86
N SER A 266 1.16 -1.39 4.63
CA SER A 266 0.55 -0.15 4.15
C SER A 266 0.97 1.03 5.02
N THR A 267 0.77 2.23 4.53
CA THR A 267 1.35 3.43 5.16
C THR A 267 0.39 4.16 6.09
N ASP A 268 -0.89 4.14 5.84
CA ASP A 268 -1.84 5.10 6.41
C ASP A 268 -1.29 6.54 6.30
N MET A 269 -0.80 6.86 5.10
CA MET A 269 -0.09 8.10 4.86
C MET A 269 -1.06 9.28 4.78
N HIS A 270 -0.78 10.26 5.59
CA HIS A 270 -1.33 11.60 5.60
C HIS A 270 -0.26 12.56 6.14
N ARG A 271 -0.48 13.86 6.09
CA ARG A 271 0.54 14.85 6.48
C ARG A 271 1.14 14.60 7.87
N SER A 272 0.33 14.26 8.84
CA SER A 272 0.81 14.02 10.20
C SER A 272 1.73 12.78 10.27
N SER A 273 1.33 11.65 9.67
CA SER A 273 2.13 10.43 9.67
C SER A 273 3.45 10.58 8.91
N LEU A 274 3.45 11.39 7.85
CA LEU A 274 4.68 11.73 7.13
C LEU A 274 5.66 12.52 8.00
N LEU A 275 5.16 13.52 8.72
CA LEU A 275 6.01 14.44 9.51
C LEU A 275 6.48 13.83 10.83
N THR A 276 5.69 12.96 11.44
CA THR A 276 6.01 12.39 12.77
C THR A 276 6.83 11.10 12.66
N SER A 277 6.51 10.22 11.75
CA SER A 277 7.09 8.87 11.67
C SER A 277 7.62 8.48 10.29
N ARG A 278 7.61 9.43 9.33
CA ARG A 278 8.00 9.17 7.95
C ARG A 278 7.32 7.92 7.36
N ALA A 279 5.99 7.85 7.50
CA ALA A 279 5.21 6.70 7.05
C ALA A 279 5.11 6.63 5.52
N THR A 280 6.24 6.72 4.80
CA THR A 280 6.33 6.45 3.36
C THR A 280 6.50 4.96 3.13
N MET A 281 6.10 4.44 1.97
CA MET A 281 6.12 3.00 1.71
C MET A 281 7.53 2.41 1.89
N THR A 282 8.56 3.01 1.31
CA THR A 282 9.95 2.54 1.45
C THR A 282 10.46 2.58 2.89
N GLU A 283 10.02 3.56 3.69
CA GLU A 283 10.39 3.63 5.11
C GLU A 283 9.67 2.54 5.93
N VAL A 284 8.37 2.29 5.67
CA VAL A 284 7.62 1.23 6.35
C VAL A 284 8.19 -0.14 5.99
N MET A 285 8.48 -0.41 4.70
CA MET A 285 9.17 -1.63 4.26
C MET A 285 10.51 -1.82 4.98
N SER A 286 11.31 -0.75 5.11
CA SER A 286 12.60 -0.77 5.81
C SER A 286 12.47 -1.14 7.29
N LYS A 287 11.38 -0.75 7.96
CA LYS A 287 11.12 -1.16 9.35
C LYS A 287 10.91 -2.66 9.48
N PHE A 288 10.18 -3.27 8.54
CA PHE A 288 9.97 -4.72 8.53
C PHE A 288 11.26 -5.50 8.23
N LEU A 289 12.10 -5.00 7.32
CA LEU A 289 13.43 -5.57 7.09
C LEU A 289 14.29 -5.50 8.35
N ALA A 290 14.31 -4.34 9.02
CA ALA A 290 15.09 -4.16 10.24
C ALA A 290 14.59 -5.02 11.42
N MET A 291 13.32 -5.44 11.42
CA MET A 291 12.77 -6.43 12.35
C MET A 291 13.01 -7.89 11.94
N GLY A 292 13.74 -8.12 10.84
CA GLY A 292 14.15 -9.47 10.40
C GLY A 292 13.18 -10.15 9.42
N MET A 293 12.17 -9.44 8.88
CA MET A 293 11.34 -10.01 7.81
C MET A 293 12.17 -10.11 6.52
N PRO A 294 12.19 -11.28 5.83
CA PRO A 294 12.91 -11.43 4.57
C PRO A 294 12.43 -10.45 3.49
N MET A 295 13.34 -10.00 2.62
CA MET A 295 13.02 -9.05 1.54
C MET A 295 11.86 -9.54 0.67
N ALA A 296 11.85 -10.80 0.26
CA ALA A 296 10.79 -11.38 -0.55
C ALA A 296 9.42 -11.30 0.13
N GLU A 297 9.36 -11.49 1.46
CA GLU A 297 8.14 -11.36 2.25
C GLU A 297 7.66 -9.90 2.35
N VAL A 298 8.60 -8.96 2.54
CA VAL A 298 8.27 -7.51 2.55
C VAL A 298 7.72 -7.09 1.20
N VAL A 299 8.36 -7.50 0.11
CA VAL A 299 7.90 -7.20 -1.25
C VAL A 299 6.53 -7.81 -1.52
N ALA A 300 6.33 -9.10 -1.19
CA ALA A 300 5.03 -9.76 -1.39
C ALA A 300 3.88 -8.99 -0.70
N ARG A 301 4.10 -8.53 0.54
CA ARG A 301 3.09 -7.81 1.35
C ARG A 301 2.91 -6.34 0.96
N SER A 302 3.78 -5.84 0.10
CA SER A 302 3.71 -4.48 -0.45
C SER A 302 3.36 -4.46 -1.96
N THR A 303 3.14 -5.61 -2.59
CA THR A 303 2.81 -5.74 -4.03
C THR A 303 1.66 -6.72 -4.26
N TRP A 304 1.94 -8.02 -4.22
CA TRP A 304 1.00 -9.10 -4.59
C TRP A 304 -0.13 -9.29 -3.57
N GLU A 305 0.16 -9.29 -2.28
CA GLU A 305 -0.86 -9.54 -1.26
C GLU A 305 -1.93 -8.44 -1.22
N PRO A 306 -1.59 -7.12 -1.23
CA PRO A 306 -2.62 -6.09 -1.34
C PRO A 306 -3.35 -6.11 -2.68
N ALA A 307 -2.68 -6.39 -3.80
CA ALA A 307 -3.32 -6.53 -5.11
C ALA A 307 -4.37 -7.65 -5.13
N LYS A 308 -4.05 -8.81 -4.57
CA LYS A 308 -5.02 -9.91 -4.40
C LYS A 308 -6.19 -9.50 -3.51
N TRP A 309 -5.92 -8.80 -2.41
CA TRP A 309 -6.99 -8.44 -1.47
C TRP A 309 -8.01 -7.50 -2.09
N ILE A 310 -7.56 -6.55 -2.90
CA ILE A 310 -8.47 -5.65 -3.64
C ILE A 310 -9.07 -6.27 -4.92
N GLY A 311 -8.73 -7.52 -5.25
CA GLY A 311 -9.27 -8.23 -6.42
C GLY A 311 -8.63 -7.88 -7.76
N HIS A 312 -7.46 -7.22 -7.76
CA HIS A 312 -6.74 -6.77 -8.96
C HIS A 312 -5.44 -7.57 -9.16
N THR A 313 -5.58 -8.85 -9.49
CA THR A 313 -4.43 -9.77 -9.65
C THR A 313 -3.58 -9.51 -10.89
N GLU A 314 -3.98 -8.62 -11.79
CA GLU A 314 -3.15 -8.07 -12.86
C GLU A 314 -2.10 -7.07 -12.35
N LEU A 315 -2.22 -6.62 -11.09
CA LEU A 315 -1.29 -5.73 -10.41
C LEU A 315 -0.39 -6.52 -9.44
N GLY A 316 0.68 -5.88 -8.97
CA GLY A 316 1.61 -6.51 -8.01
C GLY A 316 2.34 -7.72 -8.59
N THR A 317 2.49 -7.79 -9.91
CA THR A 317 3.16 -8.87 -10.66
C THR A 317 3.92 -8.32 -11.86
N LEU A 318 4.97 -9.03 -12.28
CA LEU A 318 5.71 -8.80 -13.53
C LEU A 318 5.38 -9.86 -14.59
N THR A 319 4.25 -10.52 -14.48
CA THR A 319 3.79 -11.49 -15.51
C THR A 319 3.76 -10.82 -16.90
N PRO A 320 4.36 -11.42 -17.94
CA PRO A 320 4.25 -10.89 -19.30
C PRO A 320 2.79 -10.65 -19.68
N GLY A 321 2.49 -9.43 -20.17
CA GLY A 321 1.14 -8.95 -20.45
C GLY A 321 0.46 -8.18 -19.31
N ALA A 322 0.99 -8.21 -18.11
CA ALA A 322 0.55 -7.33 -17.01
C ALA A 322 0.96 -5.85 -17.26
N PRO A 323 0.28 -4.88 -16.65
CA PRO A 323 0.73 -3.48 -16.68
C PRO A 323 2.19 -3.35 -16.24
N ALA A 324 3.00 -2.61 -16.99
CA ALA A 324 4.39 -2.37 -16.65
C ALA A 324 4.48 -1.29 -15.53
N ASP A 325 3.93 -1.65 -14.37
CA ASP A 325 4.08 -0.94 -13.12
C ASP A 325 5.28 -1.55 -12.39
N ILE A 326 6.38 -0.81 -12.29
CA ILE A 326 7.66 -1.34 -11.81
C ILE A 326 8.29 -0.35 -10.84
N THR A 327 8.82 -0.88 -9.75
CA THR A 327 9.60 -0.12 -8.77
C THR A 327 11.02 -0.66 -8.72
N VAL A 328 11.99 0.25 -8.76
CA VAL A 328 13.41 -0.07 -8.60
C VAL A 328 13.88 0.54 -7.28
N LEU A 329 14.31 -0.30 -6.34
CA LEU A 329 14.79 0.10 -5.03
C LEU A 329 16.26 -0.17 -4.87
N GLU A 330 16.93 0.66 -4.08
CA GLU A 330 18.27 0.43 -3.57
C GLU A 330 18.24 0.25 -2.06
N PHE A 331 18.93 -0.76 -1.54
CA PHE A 331 19.20 -0.83 -0.12
C PHE A 331 20.47 -0.03 0.17
N GLN A 332 20.32 1.13 0.80
CA GLN A 332 21.43 1.95 1.24
C GLN A 332 22.00 1.38 2.54
N ASP A 333 23.16 0.71 2.44
CA ASP A 333 23.90 0.13 3.56
C ASP A 333 24.64 1.24 4.33
N ARG A 334 23.90 1.95 5.16
CA ARG A 334 24.40 2.94 6.11
C ARG A 334 23.49 3.01 7.33
N PRO A 335 24.05 3.19 8.54
CA PRO A 335 23.24 3.23 9.76
C PRO A 335 22.06 4.20 9.65
N ALA A 336 20.87 3.71 9.93
CA ALA A 336 19.64 4.45 9.85
C ALA A 336 18.85 4.38 11.18
N GLY A 337 18.17 5.46 11.53
CA GLY A 337 17.18 5.47 12.60
C GLY A 337 15.78 5.37 11.99
N LEU A 338 15.05 4.32 12.29
CA LEU A 338 13.68 4.09 11.83
C LEU A 338 12.73 4.33 13.00
N SER A 339 11.81 5.26 12.83
CA SER A 339 10.88 5.69 13.89
C SER A 339 9.58 4.89 13.82
N ASP A 340 9.09 4.37 14.95
CA ASP A 340 7.68 3.96 15.04
C ASP A 340 6.76 5.18 15.27
N SER A 341 5.46 4.92 15.45
CA SER A 341 4.46 5.95 15.72
C SER A 341 3.67 5.67 17.01
N GLY A 342 4.35 5.11 18.03
CA GLY A 342 3.69 4.67 19.26
C GLY A 342 3.17 5.80 20.15
N ASP A 343 2.14 5.52 20.95
CA ASP A 343 1.43 6.46 21.84
C ASP A 343 2.31 7.19 22.86
N SER A 344 3.41 6.58 23.28
CA SER A 344 4.35 7.17 24.25
C SER A 344 5.39 8.09 23.61
N GLY A 345 5.19 8.46 22.36
CA GLY A 345 6.15 9.12 21.50
C GLY A 345 6.97 8.12 20.68
N PRO A 346 7.45 8.53 19.52
CA PRO A 346 8.14 7.65 18.59
C PRO A 346 9.42 7.08 19.21
N ARG A 347 9.62 5.77 19.03
CA ARG A 347 10.85 5.06 19.39
C ARG A 347 11.67 4.83 18.13
N ILE A 348 12.96 4.75 18.27
CA ILE A 348 13.89 4.56 17.15
C ILE A 348 14.45 3.14 17.19
N LEU A 349 14.21 2.39 16.11
CA LEU A 349 14.93 1.16 15.79
C LEU A 349 16.20 1.53 15.01
N ARG A 350 17.38 1.09 15.47
CA ARG A 350 18.62 1.25 14.75
C ARG A 350 18.75 0.13 13.73
N ALA A 351 18.88 0.50 12.46
CA ALA A 351 19.02 -0.41 11.33
C ALA A 351 20.36 -0.24 10.65
N GLU A 352 20.85 -1.27 9.98
CA GLU A 352 22.05 -1.23 9.16
C GLU A 352 21.87 -0.33 7.94
N GLY A 353 20.64 -0.30 7.39
CA GLY A 353 20.32 0.49 6.21
C GLY A 353 18.82 0.73 6.05
N ARG A 354 18.47 1.29 4.88
CA ARG A 354 17.07 1.50 4.47
C ARG A 354 16.90 1.39 2.96
N LEU A 355 15.67 1.15 2.53
CA LEU A 355 15.29 1.19 1.13
C LEU A 355 15.08 2.63 0.65
N ILE A 356 15.63 2.92 -0.54
CA ILE A 356 15.41 4.18 -1.25
C ILE A 356 14.88 3.85 -2.64
N ASN A 357 13.82 4.54 -3.05
CA ASN A 357 13.30 4.40 -4.39
C ASN A 357 14.22 5.10 -5.40
N GLN A 358 14.66 4.35 -6.39
CA GLN A 358 15.52 4.84 -7.47
C GLN A 358 14.70 5.21 -8.70
N MET A 359 13.68 4.39 -9.03
CA MET A 359 12.85 4.63 -10.19
C MET A 359 11.47 4.01 -10.02
N THR A 360 10.45 4.70 -10.54
CA THR A 360 9.07 4.21 -10.58
C THR A 360 8.53 4.33 -11.99
N LEU A 361 8.08 3.21 -12.55
CA LEU A 361 7.33 3.16 -13.80
C LEU A 361 5.85 2.90 -13.51
N ARG A 362 4.99 3.59 -14.24
CA ARG A 362 3.55 3.39 -14.23
C ARG A 362 3.07 3.22 -15.69
N ASP A 363 2.45 2.07 -16.02
CA ASP A 363 2.09 1.72 -17.40
C ASP A 363 3.26 1.87 -18.39
N GLY A 364 4.45 1.39 -18.03
CA GLY A 364 5.66 1.44 -18.86
C GLY A 364 6.30 2.82 -19.01
N VAL A 365 5.76 3.86 -18.35
CA VAL A 365 6.29 5.22 -18.39
C VAL A 365 7.02 5.52 -17.09
N VAL A 366 8.28 5.94 -17.18
CA VAL A 366 9.04 6.42 -16.03
C VAL A 366 8.38 7.68 -15.47
N LYS A 367 7.90 7.61 -14.25
CA LYS A 367 7.22 8.70 -13.54
C LYS A 367 8.09 9.36 -12.49
N PHE A 368 9.01 8.60 -11.93
CA PHE A 368 10.01 9.09 -10.98
C PHE A 368 11.35 8.42 -11.29
N ASP A 369 12.42 9.21 -11.23
CA ASP A 369 13.79 8.78 -11.52
C ASP A 369 14.73 9.63 -10.65
N TYR A 370 15.23 9.02 -9.57
CA TYR A 370 15.98 9.71 -8.52
C TYR A 370 17.34 10.21 -9.03
N ASP A 371 18.12 9.30 -9.62
CA ASP A 371 19.48 9.60 -10.09
C ASP A 371 19.62 9.65 -11.63
N GLY A 372 18.48 9.75 -12.34
CA GLY A 372 18.51 9.89 -13.80
C GLY A 372 18.86 8.60 -14.54
N MET A 373 18.58 7.41 -13.97
CA MET A 373 18.86 6.11 -14.59
C MET A 373 18.27 5.96 -15.99
N ALA A 374 17.15 6.62 -16.24
CA ALA A 374 16.45 6.61 -17.54
C ALA A 374 16.72 7.86 -18.36
N LYS A 375 17.69 8.70 -18.03
CA LYS A 375 18.04 9.95 -18.75
C LYS A 375 19.37 9.78 -19.47
N ASP A 376 19.52 10.53 -20.57
CA ASP A 376 20.78 10.59 -21.26
C ASP A 376 21.74 11.52 -20.49
N ASP A 377 23.01 11.18 -20.42
CA ASP A 377 24.02 12.07 -19.85
C ASP A 377 24.18 13.31 -20.73
N ILE A 378 24.25 14.48 -20.13
CA ILE A 378 24.38 15.74 -20.84
C ILE A 378 25.71 15.79 -21.65
N SER A 379 26.73 15.11 -21.18
CA SER A 379 28.03 15.02 -21.88
C SER A 379 27.96 14.22 -23.18
N GLU A 380 26.94 13.37 -23.35
CA GLU A 380 26.70 12.55 -24.55
C GLU A 380 25.92 13.31 -25.64
N ARG A 381 25.35 14.46 -25.31
CA ARG A 381 24.64 15.31 -26.30
C ARG A 381 25.62 16.26 -27.01
N PRO A 382 25.64 16.25 -28.35
CA PRO A 382 26.36 17.30 -29.09
C PRO A 382 25.77 18.67 -28.72
N THR A 383 26.62 19.63 -28.40
CA THR A 383 26.25 21.01 -28.04
C THR A 383 25.49 21.76 -29.13
N THR A 384 25.28 21.16 -30.29
CA THR A 384 24.65 21.74 -31.46
C THR A 384 23.13 21.62 -31.49
N ASP A 385 22.50 20.83 -30.59
CA ASP A 385 21.04 20.61 -30.55
C ASP A 385 20.27 21.56 -29.60
N LEU A 386 20.91 22.64 -29.13
CA LEU A 386 20.22 23.68 -28.38
C LEU A 386 19.45 24.65 -29.33
N ASN A 387 18.65 24.11 -30.24
CA ASN A 387 17.56 24.86 -30.83
C ASN A 387 16.41 24.91 -29.81
N LEU A 388 16.53 25.82 -28.84
CA LEU A 388 15.41 26.27 -28.06
C LEU A 388 14.48 27.06 -28.98
N PRO A 389 13.15 26.83 -28.94
CA PRO A 389 12.19 27.61 -29.73
C PRO A 389 12.13 29.06 -29.30
#